data_6fe14e5ad05576bb861b418f1950af6a
#
_entry.id   6fe14e5ad05576bb861b418f1950af6a
#
_cell.length_a   1.000
_cell.length_b   1.000
_cell.length_c   1.000
_cell.angle_alpha   90.00
_cell.angle_beta   90.00
_cell.angle_gamma   90.00
#
_symmetry.space_group_name_H-M   'P 1'
#
loop_
_entity.id
_entity.type
_entity.pdbx_description
1 polymer ?
#
loop_
_entity_poly.entity_id
_entity_poly.type
_entity_poly.pdbx_seq_one_letter_code
_entity_poly.pdbx_strand_id
1 'polypeptide(L)'
;MKEKIKEIYNLVFGKELGVLPGNLAFSFFLALIPLLTLIFFFLTQFNLPIDIIQNFLVETFPPGVVELVQPIFTDQITLSSVITLAFGLIISANGCHAIILASNTIFEVENASYLKRMIKAIILTFCIILLFAFIVIVPLFGKSILALIGTFTDFLTKNERLVNAVYVILQVPVSLIFVYFFIKLVYTIAPDENIPSKYMTKGAIFTTISWLLLTNVFSYYINNIAKYDMIYGNLTNIVILLLWFYGLAYVFVLGLYLNKYNTDTNIEKTNTIKLEEIRKKVKDTKKTKDKNNKK
;
A
#
# COMPACT_ATOMS: atom_id res chain seq x y z
N MET A 1 23.26 13.14 -16.50
CA MET A 1 22.33 13.90 -15.64
C MET A 1 21.12 14.42 -16.43
N LYS A 2 21.31 15.07 -17.57
CA LYS A 2 20.20 15.60 -18.42
C LYS A 2 19.26 14.50 -18.93
N GLU A 3 19.76 13.34 -19.32
CA GLU A 3 18.93 12.20 -19.76
C GLU A 3 18.06 11.68 -18.63
N LYS A 4 18.60 11.50 -17.43
CA LYS A 4 17.82 11.09 -16.25
C LYS A 4 16.72 12.08 -15.88
N ILE A 5 16.98 13.39 -16.03
CA ILE A 5 15.97 14.42 -15.79
C ILE A 5 14.87 14.35 -16.86
N LYS A 6 15.24 14.08 -18.11
CA LYS A 6 14.28 13.91 -19.21
C LYS A 6 13.46 12.63 -19.06
N GLU A 7 14.06 11.53 -18.60
CA GLU A 7 13.34 10.30 -18.26
C GLU A 7 12.34 10.53 -17.11
N ILE A 8 12.78 11.18 -16.03
CA ILE A 8 11.90 11.54 -14.89
C ILE A 8 10.78 12.47 -15.36
N TYR A 9 11.10 13.46 -16.20
CA TYR A 9 10.10 14.37 -16.76
C TYR A 9 9.07 13.63 -17.62
N ASN A 10 9.51 12.75 -18.52
CA ASN A 10 8.62 11.92 -19.34
C ASN A 10 7.82 10.92 -18.48
N LEU A 11 8.39 10.44 -17.38
CA LEU A 11 7.70 9.61 -16.40
C LEU A 11 6.60 10.40 -15.66
N VAL A 12 6.91 11.60 -15.19
CA VAL A 12 5.97 12.44 -14.40
C VAL A 12 4.87 13.06 -15.26
N PHE A 13 5.17 13.39 -16.52
CA PHE A 13 4.21 14.02 -17.45
C PHE A 13 3.75 13.09 -18.57
N GLY A 14 4.05 11.79 -18.48
CA GLY A 14 3.57 10.77 -19.41
C GLY A 14 2.04 10.61 -19.39
N LYS A 15 1.45 10.18 -20.51
CA LYS A 15 -0.01 9.97 -20.63
C LYS A 15 -0.57 9.02 -19.55
N GLU A 16 0.21 8.06 -19.12
CA GLU A 16 -0.17 7.04 -18.12
C GLU A 16 -0.36 7.64 -16.73
N LEU A 17 0.53 8.57 -16.31
CA LEU A 17 0.38 9.28 -15.04
C LEU A 17 -0.80 10.27 -15.02
N GLY A 18 -1.32 10.66 -16.18
CA GLY A 18 -2.55 11.44 -16.25
C GLY A 18 -3.81 10.62 -15.99
N VAL A 19 -3.80 9.31 -16.29
CA VAL A 19 -5.01 8.46 -16.28
C VAL A 19 -4.99 7.45 -15.13
N LEU A 20 -3.87 6.78 -14.87
CA LEU A 20 -3.80 5.70 -13.88
C LEU A 20 -4.14 6.14 -12.45
N PRO A 21 -3.62 7.27 -11.92
CA PRO A 21 -3.99 7.72 -10.58
C PRO A 21 -5.48 8.01 -10.43
N GLY A 22 -6.10 8.61 -11.46
CA GLY A 22 -7.53 8.90 -11.45
C GLY A 22 -8.38 7.63 -11.42
N ASN A 23 -8.02 6.63 -12.23
CA ASN A 23 -8.70 5.33 -12.25
C ASN A 23 -8.55 4.60 -10.91
N LEU A 24 -7.34 4.58 -10.33
CA LEU A 24 -7.08 4.00 -9.01
C LEU A 24 -7.86 4.73 -7.91
N ALA A 25 -7.86 6.06 -7.90
CA ALA A 25 -8.55 6.86 -6.91
C ALA A 25 -10.06 6.59 -6.92
N PHE A 26 -10.65 6.54 -8.11
CA PHE A 26 -12.07 6.22 -8.28
C PHE A 26 -12.40 4.78 -7.85
N SER A 27 -11.54 3.82 -8.20
CA SER A 27 -11.70 2.42 -7.80
C SER A 27 -11.58 2.25 -6.28
N PHE A 28 -10.66 2.96 -5.63
CA PHE A 28 -10.52 2.97 -4.17
C PHE A 28 -11.73 3.60 -3.49
N PHE A 29 -12.24 4.71 -4.05
CA PHE A 29 -13.45 5.36 -3.54
C PHE A 29 -14.65 4.42 -3.57
N LEU A 30 -14.89 3.74 -4.69
CA LEU A 30 -15.99 2.78 -4.80
C LEU A 30 -15.80 1.54 -3.89
N ALA A 31 -14.55 1.10 -3.69
CA ALA A 31 -14.25 -0.05 -2.86
C ALA A 31 -14.27 0.28 -1.35
N LEU A 32 -14.22 1.55 -0.95
CA LEU A 32 -14.04 1.97 0.44
C LEU A 32 -15.16 1.44 1.35
N ILE A 33 -16.41 1.73 1.04
CA ILE A 33 -17.55 1.36 1.90
C ILE A 33 -17.66 -0.16 2.05
N PRO A 34 -17.66 -0.97 0.95
CA PRO A 34 -17.67 -2.41 1.06
C PRO A 34 -16.44 -2.97 1.81
N LEU A 35 -15.27 -2.38 1.59
CA LEU A 35 -14.05 -2.80 2.27
C LEU A 35 -14.12 -2.56 3.79
N LEU A 36 -14.58 -1.38 4.21
CA LEU A 36 -14.77 -1.06 5.61
C LEU A 36 -15.82 -1.97 6.26
N THR A 37 -16.90 -2.30 5.54
CA THR A 37 -17.90 -3.28 5.99
C THR A 37 -17.27 -4.65 6.24
N LEU A 38 -16.42 -5.12 5.34
CA LEU A 38 -15.70 -6.39 5.50
C LEU A 38 -14.71 -6.36 6.66
N ILE A 39 -13.95 -5.27 6.81
CA ILE A 39 -13.02 -5.08 7.92
C ILE A 39 -13.78 -5.11 9.24
N PHE A 40 -14.88 -4.36 9.33
CA PHE A 40 -15.72 -4.31 10.52
C PHE A 40 -16.29 -5.69 10.87
N PHE A 41 -16.89 -6.39 9.88
CA PHE A 41 -17.35 -7.75 10.06
C PHE A 41 -16.26 -8.67 10.60
N PHE A 42 -15.06 -8.60 10.01
CA PHE A 42 -13.92 -9.39 10.45
C PHE A 42 -13.53 -9.09 11.90
N LEU A 43 -13.44 -7.82 12.27
CA LEU A 43 -13.07 -7.39 13.62
C LEU A 43 -14.10 -7.79 14.69
N THR A 44 -15.39 -7.77 14.35
CA THR A 44 -16.46 -8.20 15.28
C THR A 44 -16.39 -9.70 15.60
N GLN A 45 -15.90 -10.54 14.68
CA GLN A 45 -15.68 -11.97 14.95
C GLN A 45 -14.63 -12.21 16.04
N PHE A 46 -13.73 -11.27 16.30
CA PHE A 46 -12.73 -11.33 17.37
C PHE A 46 -13.18 -10.65 18.66
N ASN A 47 -14.48 -10.28 18.78
CA ASN A 47 -15.02 -9.55 19.93
C ASN A 47 -14.22 -8.29 20.31
N LEU A 48 -13.66 -7.61 19.31
CA LEU A 48 -12.95 -6.35 19.55
C LEU A 48 -13.95 -5.24 19.87
N PRO A 49 -13.65 -4.37 20.85
CA PRO A 49 -14.52 -3.27 21.22
C PRO A 49 -14.76 -2.33 20.03
N ILE A 50 -16.03 -2.10 19.71
CA ILE A 50 -16.46 -1.23 18.59
C ILE A 50 -15.93 0.19 18.76
N ASP A 51 -15.90 0.69 20.00
CA ASP A 51 -15.45 2.06 20.33
C ASP A 51 -14.02 2.34 19.83
N ILE A 52 -13.17 1.32 19.82
CA ILE A 52 -11.79 1.46 19.39
C ILE A 52 -11.70 1.63 17.87
N ILE A 53 -12.54 0.93 17.14
CA ILE A 53 -12.60 1.03 15.67
C ILE A 53 -13.16 2.40 15.30
N GLN A 54 -14.18 2.87 16.01
CA GLN A 54 -14.75 4.21 15.82
C GLN A 54 -13.71 5.29 16.13
N ASN A 55 -13.00 5.21 17.23
CA ASN A 55 -11.93 6.15 17.56
C ASN A 55 -10.83 6.17 16.51
N PHE A 56 -10.38 4.99 16.04
CA PHE A 56 -9.41 4.88 14.97
C PHE A 56 -9.88 5.55 13.68
N LEU A 57 -11.15 5.37 13.30
CA LEU A 57 -11.73 6.01 12.12
C LEU A 57 -11.77 7.54 12.27
N VAL A 58 -12.21 8.04 13.41
CA VAL A 58 -12.28 9.48 13.70
C VAL A 58 -10.89 10.12 13.69
N GLU A 59 -9.88 9.43 14.22
CA GLU A 59 -8.50 9.93 14.27
C GLU A 59 -7.77 9.86 12.93
N THR A 60 -8.14 8.89 12.08
CA THR A 60 -7.38 8.57 10.85
C THR A 60 -8.00 9.12 9.59
N PHE A 61 -9.33 9.17 9.53
CA PHE A 61 -10.05 9.55 8.31
C PHE A 61 -10.71 10.93 8.43
N PRO A 62 -10.91 11.64 7.30
CA PRO A 62 -11.71 12.86 7.28
C PRO A 62 -13.14 12.64 7.82
N PRO A 63 -13.76 13.66 8.48
CA PRO A 63 -15.08 13.51 9.11
C PRO A 63 -16.16 12.90 8.21
N GLY A 64 -16.19 13.26 6.94
CA GLY A 64 -17.18 12.72 6.00
C GLY A 64 -17.04 11.22 5.71
N VAL A 65 -15.87 10.64 5.88
CA VAL A 65 -15.70 9.17 5.79
C VAL A 65 -16.35 8.51 7.00
N VAL A 66 -16.13 9.08 8.18
CA VAL A 66 -16.71 8.59 9.43
C VAL A 66 -18.22 8.58 9.37
N GLU A 67 -18.84 9.68 8.90
CA GLU A 67 -20.29 9.80 8.72
C GLU A 67 -20.88 8.77 7.76
N LEU A 68 -20.17 8.47 6.66
CA LEU A 68 -20.61 7.46 5.67
C LEU A 68 -20.53 6.02 6.21
N VAL A 69 -19.62 5.76 7.13
CA VAL A 69 -19.34 4.42 7.67
C VAL A 69 -20.07 4.18 9.00
N GLN A 70 -20.40 5.23 9.74
CA GLN A 70 -21.06 5.15 11.06
C GLN A 70 -22.32 4.26 11.08
N PRO A 71 -23.22 4.28 10.07
CA PRO A 71 -24.39 3.40 10.06
C PRO A 71 -24.05 1.90 10.06
N ILE A 72 -22.86 1.52 9.55
CA ILE A 72 -22.41 0.13 9.47
C ILE A 72 -22.17 -0.46 10.88
N PHE A 73 -21.87 0.38 11.87
CA PHE A 73 -21.60 -0.04 13.24
C PHE A 73 -22.83 -0.33 14.09
N THR A 74 -24.02 0.08 13.62
CA THR A 74 -25.26 -0.02 14.41
C THR A 74 -26.14 -1.21 14.05
N ASP A 75 -25.93 -1.85 12.91
CA ASP A 75 -26.78 -2.94 12.43
C ASP A 75 -26.29 -4.32 12.87
N GLN A 76 -27.21 -5.12 13.41
CA GLN A 76 -26.97 -6.53 13.73
C GLN A 76 -26.81 -7.35 12.45
N ILE A 77 -25.78 -8.18 12.41
CA ILE A 77 -25.49 -9.05 11.26
C ILE A 77 -26.53 -10.16 11.15
N THR A 78 -27.36 -10.08 10.11
CA THR A 78 -28.39 -11.08 9.79
C THR A 78 -27.95 -11.97 8.61
N LEU A 79 -28.74 -13.00 8.28
CA LEU A 79 -28.44 -13.93 7.18
C LEU A 79 -28.35 -13.22 5.80
N SER A 80 -29.09 -12.13 5.61
CA SER A 80 -28.94 -11.21 4.46
C SER A 80 -27.54 -10.60 4.38
N SER A 81 -26.85 -10.52 5.51
CA SER A 81 -25.48 -9.99 5.60
C SER A 81 -24.47 -10.85 4.87
N VAL A 82 -24.63 -12.17 4.76
CA VAL A 82 -23.70 -13.05 4.04
C VAL A 82 -23.68 -12.72 2.55
N ILE A 83 -24.83 -12.46 1.96
CA ILE A 83 -24.96 -12.07 0.56
C ILE A 83 -24.33 -10.69 0.36
N THR A 84 -24.64 -9.75 1.25
CA THR A 84 -24.04 -8.40 1.25
C THR A 84 -22.52 -8.44 1.38
N LEU A 85 -21.97 -9.31 2.26
CA LEU A 85 -20.54 -9.51 2.42
C LEU A 85 -19.89 -10.11 1.18
N ALA A 86 -20.54 -11.07 0.51
CA ALA A 86 -20.02 -11.65 -0.73
C ALA A 86 -19.95 -10.58 -1.87
N PHE A 87 -21.02 -9.81 -2.04
CA PHE A 87 -21.01 -8.68 -2.98
C PHE A 87 -19.99 -7.60 -2.57
N GLY A 88 -19.91 -7.29 -1.29
CA GLY A 88 -18.92 -6.37 -0.74
C GLY A 88 -17.48 -6.80 -1.04
N LEU A 89 -17.18 -8.11 -0.94
CA LEU A 89 -15.88 -8.65 -1.29
C LEU A 89 -15.57 -8.47 -2.78
N ILE A 90 -16.52 -8.74 -3.67
CA ILE A 90 -16.34 -8.58 -5.11
C ILE A 90 -16.12 -7.09 -5.46
N ILE A 91 -16.92 -6.20 -4.90
CA ILE A 91 -16.78 -4.74 -5.15
C ILE A 91 -15.45 -4.22 -4.59
N SER A 92 -15.06 -4.64 -3.39
CA SER A 92 -13.76 -4.27 -2.80
C SER A 92 -12.58 -4.82 -3.61
N ALA A 93 -12.71 -6.04 -4.13
CA ALA A 93 -11.69 -6.65 -4.98
C ALA A 93 -11.49 -5.90 -6.31
N ASN A 94 -12.49 -5.16 -6.81
CA ASN A 94 -12.31 -4.30 -7.99
C ASN A 94 -11.31 -3.17 -7.73
N GLY A 95 -11.19 -2.65 -6.51
CA GLY A 95 -10.12 -1.71 -6.13
C GLY A 95 -8.74 -2.34 -6.27
N CYS A 96 -8.57 -3.56 -5.78
CA CYS A 96 -7.32 -4.32 -5.93
C CYS A 96 -7.06 -4.73 -7.39
N HIS A 97 -8.11 -5.03 -8.17
CA HIS A 97 -7.99 -5.31 -9.59
C HIS A 97 -7.46 -4.10 -10.37
N ALA A 98 -7.87 -2.89 -10.01
CA ALA A 98 -7.30 -1.66 -10.59
C ALA A 98 -5.79 -1.50 -10.28
N ILE A 99 -5.33 -1.93 -9.09
CA ILE A 99 -3.90 -1.97 -8.75
C ILE A 99 -3.15 -2.94 -9.68
N ILE A 100 -3.71 -4.12 -9.93
CA ILE A 100 -3.11 -5.13 -10.82
C ILE A 100 -2.98 -4.56 -12.24
N LEU A 101 -4.04 -3.95 -12.77
CA LEU A 101 -4.02 -3.34 -14.10
C LEU A 101 -2.99 -2.20 -14.20
N ALA A 102 -2.94 -1.32 -13.21
CA ALA A 102 -1.95 -0.24 -13.18
C ALA A 102 -0.52 -0.79 -13.12
N SER A 103 -0.29 -1.85 -12.33
CA SER A 103 1.01 -2.53 -12.25
C SER A 103 1.40 -3.15 -13.58
N ASN A 104 0.50 -3.90 -14.23
CA ASN A 104 0.76 -4.50 -15.53
C ASN A 104 1.07 -3.44 -16.60
N THR A 105 0.32 -2.35 -16.61
CA THR A 105 0.57 -1.24 -17.54
C THR A 105 1.95 -0.64 -17.34
N ILE A 106 2.34 -0.36 -16.10
CA ILE A 106 3.64 0.26 -15.80
C ILE A 106 4.81 -0.69 -16.08
N PHE A 107 4.68 -1.97 -15.72
CA PHE A 107 5.72 -2.98 -16.00
C PHE A 107 5.68 -3.50 -17.45
N GLU A 108 4.73 -3.04 -18.28
CA GLU A 108 4.54 -3.47 -19.66
C GLU A 108 4.33 -5.00 -19.78
N VAL A 109 3.61 -5.56 -18.79
CA VAL A 109 3.31 -6.99 -18.70
C VAL A 109 1.96 -7.28 -19.35
N GLU A 110 1.87 -8.38 -20.10
CA GLU A 110 0.60 -8.86 -20.63
C GLU A 110 -0.35 -9.27 -19.52
N ASN A 111 -1.61 -8.83 -19.65
CA ASN A 111 -2.63 -9.13 -18.68
C ASN A 111 -2.96 -10.63 -18.69
N ALA A 112 -2.88 -11.30 -17.55
CA ALA A 112 -3.42 -12.63 -17.38
C ALA A 112 -4.93 -12.68 -17.61
N SER A 113 -5.53 -13.87 -17.70
CA SER A 113 -6.98 -14.00 -17.83
C SER A 113 -7.73 -13.30 -16.69
N TYR A 114 -8.91 -12.77 -16.97
CA TYR A 114 -9.73 -12.02 -16.02
C TYR A 114 -9.93 -12.79 -14.69
N LEU A 115 -10.23 -14.10 -14.76
CA LEU A 115 -10.43 -14.92 -13.58
C LEU A 115 -9.17 -15.00 -12.70
N LYS A 116 -7.98 -15.17 -13.29
CA LYS A 116 -6.71 -15.18 -12.54
C LYS A 116 -6.49 -13.85 -11.83
N ARG A 117 -6.71 -12.72 -12.51
CA ARG A 117 -6.58 -11.39 -11.93
C ARG A 117 -7.60 -11.15 -10.83
N MET A 118 -8.83 -11.62 -11.00
CA MET A 118 -9.87 -11.47 -9.97
C MET A 118 -9.56 -12.27 -8.70
N ILE A 119 -9.06 -13.51 -8.83
CA ILE A 119 -8.59 -14.30 -7.69
C ILE A 119 -7.45 -13.58 -6.97
N LYS A 120 -6.47 -13.05 -7.71
CA LYS A 120 -5.37 -12.27 -7.17
C LYS A 120 -5.88 -10.99 -6.46
N ALA A 121 -6.86 -10.31 -7.03
CA ALA A 121 -7.49 -9.14 -6.44
C ALA A 121 -8.19 -9.48 -5.10
N ILE A 122 -8.89 -10.61 -5.03
CA ILE A 122 -9.51 -11.09 -3.79
C ILE A 122 -8.42 -11.37 -2.73
N ILE A 123 -7.32 -12.03 -3.10
CA ILE A 123 -6.20 -12.28 -2.18
C ILE A 123 -5.63 -10.95 -1.65
N LEU A 124 -5.40 -9.97 -2.53
CA LEU A 124 -4.94 -8.64 -2.13
C LEU A 124 -5.93 -7.93 -1.21
N THR A 125 -7.24 -8.08 -1.46
CA THR A 125 -8.29 -7.53 -0.58
C THR A 125 -8.21 -8.15 0.82
N PHE A 126 -8.03 -9.46 0.94
CA PHE A 126 -7.80 -10.11 2.23
C PHE A 126 -6.52 -9.61 2.91
N CYS A 127 -5.44 -9.40 2.16
CA CYS A 127 -4.22 -8.81 2.71
C CYS A 127 -4.46 -7.39 3.26
N ILE A 128 -5.30 -6.58 2.59
CA ILE A 128 -5.69 -5.25 3.08
C ILE A 128 -6.49 -5.37 4.37
N ILE A 129 -7.47 -6.26 4.42
CA ILE A 129 -8.29 -6.51 5.62
C ILE A 129 -7.39 -6.92 6.80
N LEU A 130 -6.47 -7.84 6.59
CA LEU A 130 -5.52 -8.29 7.61
C LEU A 130 -4.59 -7.16 8.05
N LEU A 131 -4.12 -6.32 7.14
CA LEU A 131 -3.32 -5.14 7.48
C LEU A 131 -4.10 -4.18 8.38
N PHE A 132 -5.33 -3.84 8.01
CA PHE A 132 -6.17 -2.98 8.82
C PHE A 132 -6.46 -3.59 10.19
N ALA A 133 -6.82 -4.87 10.24
CA ALA A 133 -6.99 -5.59 11.51
C ALA A 133 -5.74 -5.46 12.37
N PHE A 134 -4.56 -5.63 11.78
CA PHE A 134 -3.30 -5.51 12.48
C PHE A 134 -3.03 -4.08 12.98
N ILE A 135 -3.28 -3.06 12.15
CA ILE A 135 -3.11 -1.64 12.53
C ILE A 135 -4.02 -1.27 13.70
N VAL A 136 -5.23 -1.85 13.78
CA VAL A 136 -6.16 -1.65 14.91
C VAL A 136 -5.73 -2.46 16.15
N ILE A 137 -5.27 -3.70 15.96
CA ILE A 137 -4.87 -4.60 17.03
C ILE A 137 -3.59 -4.11 17.74
N VAL A 138 -2.60 -3.60 17.01
CA VAL A 138 -1.31 -3.17 17.59
C VAL A 138 -1.46 -2.08 18.67
N PRO A 139 -2.23 -1.00 18.46
CA PRO A 139 -2.48 -0.02 19.52
C PRO A 139 -3.19 -0.60 20.75
N LEU A 140 -4.11 -1.55 20.53
CA LEU A 140 -4.90 -2.18 21.58
C LEU A 140 -4.07 -3.06 22.50
N PHE A 141 -3.32 -3.97 21.89
CA PHE A 141 -2.52 -4.93 22.64
C PHE A 141 -1.14 -4.39 23.02
N GLY A 142 -0.65 -3.35 22.35
CA GLY A 142 0.65 -2.77 22.63
C GLY A 142 0.78 -2.28 24.07
N LYS A 143 -0.24 -1.60 24.61
CA LYS A 143 -0.28 -1.20 26.03
C LYS A 143 -0.35 -2.40 26.95
N SER A 144 -1.16 -3.41 26.64
CA SER A 144 -1.31 -4.63 27.43
C SER A 144 -0.02 -5.46 27.41
N ILE A 145 0.66 -5.54 26.28
CA ILE A 145 1.96 -6.22 26.15
C ILE A 145 3.03 -5.48 26.97
N LEU A 146 3.09 -4.15 26.89
CA LEU A 146 4.02 -3.37 27.72
C LEU A 146 3.72 -3.50 29.21
N ALA A 147 2.44 -3.56 29.60
CA ALA A 147 2.03 -3.81 30.99
C ALA A 147 2.47 -5.22 31.44
N LEU A 148 2.32 -6.25 30.59
CA LEU A 148 2.81 -7.60 30.86
C LEU A 148 4.34 -7.65 31.02
N ILE A 149 5.07 -6.97 30.13
CA ILE A 149 6.53 -6.84 30.25
C ILE A 149 6.89 -6.10 31.56
N GLY A 150 6.08 -5.11 31.93
CA GLY A 150 6.21 -4.37 33.21
C GLY A 150 6.10 -5.25 34.45
N THR A 151 5.31 -6.33 34.42
CA THR A 151 5.21 -7.27 35.55
C THR A 151 6.50 -8.05 35.81
N PHE A 152 7.36 -8.16 34.77
CA PHE A 152 8.70 -8.78 34.91
C PHE A 152 9.80 -7.78 35.33
N THR A 153 9.51 -6.48 35.33
CA THR A 153 10.45 -5.43 35.73
C THR A 153 9.74 -4.38 36.57
N ASP A 154 10.02 -4.32 37.88
CA ASP A 154 9.49 -3.32 38.80
C ASP A 154 9.73 -1.87 38.35
N PHE A 155 10.64 -1.65 37.43
CA PHE A 155 10.98 -0.35 36.88
C PHE A 155 9.86 0.24 36.01
N LEU A 156 9.17 -0.59 35.22
CA LEU A 156 8.10 -0.14 34.31
C LEU A 156 6.79 0.11 35.06
N THR A 157 6.50 -0.67 36.11
CA THR A 157 5.26 -0.50 36.92
C THR A 157 5.27 0.79 37.74
N LYS A 158 6.44 1.29 38.13
CA LYS A 158 6.58 2.54 38.91
C LYS A 158 6.48 3.82 38.09
N ASN A 159 6.54 3.74 36.75
CA ASN A 159 6.61 4.92 35.87
C ASN A 159 5.62 4.84 34.71
N GLU A 160 4.32 4.99 34.94
CA GLU A 160 3.27 5.02 33.92
C GLU A 160 3.55 6.03 32.77
N ARG A 161 4.15 7.18 33.12
CA ARG A 161 4.56 8.18 32.11
C ARG A 161 5.61 7.67 31.14
N LEU A 162 6.59 6.89 31.62
CA LEU A 162 7.61 6.28 30.79
C LEU A 162 7.03 5.19 29.89
N VAL A 163 6.13 4.37 30.42
CA VAL A 163 5.43 3.33 29.64
C VAL A 163 4.63 3.96 28.51
N ASN A 164 3.87 5.02 28.79
CA ASN A 164 3.12 5.74 27.75
C ASN A 164 4.05 6.43 26.74
N ALA A 165 5.14 7.02 27.16
CA ALA A 165 6.12 7.63 26.24
C ALA A 165 6.77 6.59 25.32
N VAL A 166 7.21 5.46 25.87
CA VAL A 166 7.78 4.35 25.11
C VAL A 166 6.75 3.77 24.13
N TYR A 167 5.49 3.62 24.57
CA TYR A 167 4.40 3.16 23.70
C TYR A 167 4.21 4.08 22.48
N VAL A 168 4.05 5.39 22.71
CA VAL A 168 3.86 6.37 21.63
C VAL A 168 5.07 6.40 20.68
N ILE A 169 6.29 6.34 21.23
CA ILE A 169 7.53 6.32 20.42
C ILE A 169 7.63 5.05 19.57
N LEU A 170 7.20 3.90 20.08
CA LEU A 170 7.26 2.63 19.33
C LEU A 170 6.10 2.44 18.36
N GLN A 171 4.92 2.97 18.66
CA GLN A 171 3.73 2.82 17.82
C GLN A 171 3.94 3.33 16.40
N VAL A 172 4.52 4.52 16.23
CA VAL A 172 4.73 5.14 14.91
C VAL A 172 5.70 4.33 14.04
N PRO A 173 6.92 3.98 14.48
CA PRO A 173 7.83 3.17 13.69
C PRO A 173 7.26 1.79 13.35
N VAL A 174 6.60 1.13 14.30
CA VAL A 174 5.98 -0.18 14.07
C VAL A 174 4.91 -0.09 12.98
N SER A 175 4.01 0.89 13.07
CA SER A 175 2.98 1.11 12.04
C SER A 175 3.60 1.40 10.66
N LEU A 176 4.65 2.22 10.59
CA LEU A 176 5.36 2.51 9.33
C LEU A 176 6.03 1.27 8.74
N ILE A 177 6.63 0.42 9.55
CA ILE A 177 7.21 -0.85 9.13
C ILE A 177 6.14 -1.75 8.50
N PHE A 178 4.96 -1.83 9.13
CA PHE A 178 3.85 -2.62 8.58
C PHE A 178 3.33 -2.06 7.26
N VAL A 179 3.11 -0.75 7.18
CA VAL A 179 2.70 -0.09 5.93
C VAL A 179 3.73 -0.33 4.82
N TYR A 180 5.02 -0.23 5.14
CA TYR A 180 6.09 -0.53 4.20
C TYR A 180 6.04 -1.98 3.69
N PHE A 181 5.96 -2.96 4.59
CA PHE A 181 5.89 -4.37 4.19
C PHE A 181 4.65 -4.67 3.38
N PHE A 182 3.52 -4.06 3.73
CA PHE A 182 2.29 -4.19 2.98
C PHE A 182 2.39 -3.61 1.57
N ILE A 183 2.87 -2.38 1.42
CA ILE A 183 3.07 -1.75 0.10
C ILE A 183 4.04 -2.60 -0.73
N LYS A 184 5.13 -3.07 -0.12
CA LYS A 184 6.09 -3.95 -0.78
C LYS A 184 5.45 -5.26 -1.23
N LEU A 185 4.58 -5.86 -0.42
CA LEU A 185 3.83 -7.06 -0.76
C LEU A 185 2.89 -6.79 -1.94
N VAL A 186 2.12 -5.69 -1.90
CA VAL A 186 1.23 -5.29 -3.00
C VAL A 186 2.02 -5.11 -4.29
N TYR A 187 3.12 -4.38 -4.27
CA TYR A 187 3.98 -4.19 -5.44
C TYR A 187 4.57 -5.48 -5.98
N THR A 188 4.82 -6.47 -5.12
CA THR A 188 5.36 -7.77 -5.52
C THR A 188 4.31 -8.67 -6.13
N ILE A 189 3.09 -8.67 -5.56
CA ILE A 189 2.02 -9.57 -6.00
C ILE A 189 1.24 -8.99 -7.18
N ALA A 190 1.07 -7.66 -7.26
CA ALA A 190 0.18 -7.03 -8.23
C ALA A 190 0.55 -7.34 -9.70
N PRO A 191 1.81 -7.24 -10.16
CA PRO A 191 2.14 -7.56 -11.55
C PRO A 191 1.82 -9.02 -11.90
N ASP A 192 1.39 -9.27 -13.14
CA ASP A 192 1.13 -10.63 -13.62
C ASP A 192 2.42 -11.37 -14.04
N GLU A 193 3.57 -10.78 -13.81
CA GLU A 193 4.89 -11.35 -13.98
C GLU A 193 5.59 -11.57 -12.63
N ASN A 194 6.41 -12.62 -12.54
CA ASN A 194 7.17 -12.95 -11.33
C ASN A 194 8.41 -12.04 -11.20
N ILE A 195 8.21 -10.85 -10.63
CA ILE A 195 9.29 -9.90 -10.38
C ILE A 195 9.79 -10.09 -8.92
N PRO A 196 11.11 -10.29 -8.73
CA PRO A 196 11.66 -10.50 -7.39
C PRO A 196 11.39 -9.33 -6.44
N SER A 197 10.85 -9.63 -5.24
CA SER A 197 10.47 -8.65 -4.21
C SER A 197 11.60 -7.66 -3.83
N LYS A 198 12.87 -8.05 -4.02
CA LYS A 198 14.02 -7.17 -3.76
C LYS A 198 14.00 -5.88 -4.61
N TYR A 199 13.44 -5.93 -5.81
CA TYR A 199 13.34 -4.76 -6.70
C TYR A 199 12.20 -3.82 -6.32
N MET A 200 11.25 -4.28 -5.51
CA MET A 200 10.09 -3.48 -5.05
C MET A 200 10.41 -2.59 -3.84
N THR A 201 11.59 -2.75 -3.25
CA THR A 201 11.98 -2.07 -2.00
C THR A 201 12.03 -0.55 -2.13
N LYS A 202 12.61 -0.01 -3.22
CA LYS A 202 12.79 1.44 -3.39
C LYS A 202 11.46 2.18 -3.53
N GLY A 203 10.57 1.66 -4.38
CA GLY A 203 9.24 2.23 -4.54
C GLY A 203 8.41 2.08 -3.27
N ALA A 204 8.51 0.95 -2.54
CA ALA A 204 7.80 0.75 -1.30
C ALA A 204 8.22 1.76 -0.21
N ILE A 205 9.53 2.02 -0.04
CA ILE A 205 10.02 3.04 0.90
C ILE A 205 9.53 4.43 0.49
N PHE A 206 9.69 4.77 -0.79
CA PHE A 206 9.23 6.05 -1.33
C PHE A 206 7.74 6.26 -1.06
N THR A 207 6.91 5.29 -1.41
CA THR A 207 5.45 5.38 -1.24
C THR A 207 5.06 5.48 0.22
N THR A 208 5.67 4.69 1.12
CA THR A 208 5.39 4.73 2.56
C THR A 208 5.67 6.11 3.15
N ILE A 209 6.83 6.68 2.86
CA ILE A 209 7.21 8.00 3.38
C ILE A 209 6.32 9.08 2.75
N SER A 210 6.09 9.02 1.45
CA SER A 210 5.29 10.01 0.74
C SER A 210 3.81 9.97 1.14
N TRP A 211 3.23 8.81 1.44
CA TRP A 211 1.86 8.70 1.95
C TRP A 211 1.71 9.36 3.32
N LEU A 212 2.69 9.14 4.22
CA LEU A 212 2.70 9.81 5.52
C LEU A 212 2.76 11.33 5.36
N LEU A 213 3.69 11.83 4.54
CA LEU A 213 3.85 13.26 4.29
C LEU A 213 2.59 13.86 3.64
N LEU A 214 2.09 13.21 2.59
CA LEU A 214 0.90 13.65 1.87
C LEU A 214 -0.32 13.71 2.80
N THR A 215 -0.55 12.71 3.63
CA THR A 215 -1.69 12.70 4.57
C THR A 215 -1.60 13.85 5.56
N ASN A 216 -0.41 14.12 6.12
CA ASN A 216 -0.22 15.25 7.03
C ASN A 216 -0.41 16.62 6.35
N VAL A 217 0.21 16.80 5.17
CA VAL A 217 0.08 18.04 4.39
C VAL A 217 -1.37 18.25 3.95
N PHE A 218 -2.04 17.20 3.49
CA PHE A 218 -3.43 17.25 3.07
C PHE A 218 -4.38 17.57 4.23
N SER A 219 -4.18 16.95 5.39
CA SER A 219 -4.94 17.25 6.61
C SER A 219 -4.78 18.72 7.01
N TYR A 220 -3.56 19.23 7.01
CA TYR A 220 -3.30 20.65 7.29
C TYR A 220 -4.00 21.57 6.28
N TYR A 221 -3.92 21.25 4.99
CA TYR A 221 -4.56 22.02 3.93
C TYR A 221 -6.09 22.09 4.09
N ILE A 222 -6.73 20.93 4.33
CA ILE A 222 -8.18 20.86 4.51
C ILE A 222 -8.64 21.63 5.75
N ASN A 223 -7.92 21.49 6.86
CA ASN A 223 -8.34 22.10 8.13
C ASN A 223 -8.10 23.62 8.19
N ASN A 224 -7.11 24.15 7.46
CA ASN A 224 -6.67 25.53 7.63
C ASN A 224 -6.86 26.44 6.39
N ILE A 225 -6.88 25.86 5.19
CA ILE A 225 -6.83 26.64 3.95
C ILE A 225 -8.06 26.46 3.09
N ALA A 226 -8.50 25.20 2.95
CA ALA A 226 -9.58 24.87 2.04
C ALA A 226 -10.96 25.33 2.55
N LYS A 227 -11.75 25.93 1.67
CA LYS A 227 -13.14 26.33 1.92
C LYS A 227 -14.06 25.59 0.96
N TYR A 228 -13.95 24.29 0.92
CA TYR A 228 -14.73 23.46 0.00
C TYR A 228 -16.23 23.53 0.28
N ASP A 229 -16.63 23.79 1.55
CA ASP A 229 -18.02 23.91 1.97
C ASP A 229 -18.77 25.00 1.19
N MET A 230 -18.07 26.10 0.86
CA MET A 230 -18.66 27.22 0.09
C MET A 230 -18.94 26.85 -1.37
N ILE A 231 -18.18 25.87 -1.92
CA ILE A 231 -18.26 25.51 -3.35
C ILE A 231 -19.12 24.27 -3.55
N TYR A 232 -18.96 23.27 -2.71
CA TYR A 232 -19.55 21.95 -2.89
C TYR A 232 -20.67 21.63 -1.89
N GLY A 233 -20.89 22.47 -0.84
CA GLY A 233 -21.92 22.24 0.16
C GLY A 233 -21.88 20.82 0.73
N ASN A 234 -22.97 20.09 0.64
CA ASN A 234 -23.10 18.73 1.16
C ASN A 234 -22.19 17.70 0.47
N LEU A 235 -21.61 18.00 -0.70
CA LEU A 235 -20.70 17.12 -1.43
C LEU A 235 -19.23 17.31 -1.01
N THR A 236 -18.95 18.26 -0.12
CA THR A 236 -17.60 18.60 0.34
C THR A 236 -16.79 17.38 0.77
N ASN A 237 -17.37 16.53 1.62
CA ASN A 237 -16.69 15.36 2.17
C ASN A 237 -16.31 14.34 1.08
N ILE A 238 -17.18 14.16 0.08
CA ILE A 238 -16.92 13.26 -1.07
C ILE A 238 -15.76 13.80 -1.90
N VAL A 239 -15.76 15.10 -2.18
CA VAL A 239 -14.71 15.75 -2.97
C VAL A 239 -13.36 15.68 -2.25
N ILE A 240 -13.34 15.98 -0.94
CA ILE A 240 -12.14 15.88 -0.10
C ILE A 240 -11.58 14.46 -0.14
N LEU A 241 -12.43 13.45 0.03
CA LEU A 241 -12.04 12.05 0.01
C LEU A 241 -11.46 11.61 -1.34
N LEU A 242 -12.11 12.01 -2.44
CA LEU A 242 -11.62 11.73 -3.80
C LEU A 242 -10.25 12.38 -4.06
N LEU A 243 -10.05 13.62 -3.62
CA LEU A 243 -8.76 14.31 -3.74
C LEU A 243 -7.68 13.61 -2.92
N TRP A 244 -8.01 13.15 -1.72
CA TRP A 244 -7.08 12.39 -0.89
C TRP A 244 -6.68 11.08 -1.54
N PHE A 245 -7.65 10.29 -2.03
CA PHE A 245 -7.35 9.07 -2.77
C PHE A 245 -6.57 9.34 -4.06
N TYR A 246 -6.86 10.44 -4.75
CA TYR A 246 -6.09 10.82 -5.94
C TYR A 246 -4.61 11.06 -5.60
N GLY A 247 -4.33 11.79 -4.53
CA GLY A 247 -2.96 12.00 -4.06
C GLY A 247 -2.26 10.70 -3.67
N LEU A 248 -2.94 9.82 -2.91
CA LEU A 248 -2.39 8.50 -2.53
C LEU A 248 -2.12 7.62 -3.76
N ALA A 249 -3.06 7.58 -4.71
CA ALA A 249 -2.92 6.81 -5.95
C ALA A 249 -1.79 7.36 -6.82
N TYR A 250 -1.63 8.68 -6.89
CA TYR A 250 -0.55 9.32 -7.63
C TYR A 250 0.83 8.92 -7.09
N VAL A 251 1.01 9.00 -5.77
CA VAL A 251 2.24 8.56 -5.10
C VAL A 251 2.48 7.06 -5.29
N PHE A 252 1.42 6.23 -5.23
CA PHE A 252 1.51 4.80 -5.46
C PHE A 252 2.00 4.48 -6.87
N VAL A 253 1.45 5.13 -7.88
CA VAL A 253 1.87 4.98 -9.29
C VAL A 253 3.33 5.42 -9.48
N LEU A 254 3.75 6.52 -8.86
CA LEU A 254 5.17 6.93 -8.88
C LEU A 254 6.09 5.86 -8.25
N GLY A 255 5.66 5.22 -7.16
CA GLY A 255 6.38 4.12 -6.53
C GLY A 255 6.53 2.91 -7.45
N LEU A 256 5.50 2.57 -8.25
CA LEU A 256 5.58 1.52 -9.27
C LEU A 256 6.62 1.85 -10.34
N TYR A 257 6.65 3.09 -10.83
CA TYR A 257 7.66 3.53 -11.79
C TYR A 257 9.08 3.44 -11.24
N LEU A 258 9.28 3.83 -9.98
CA LEU A 258 10.59 3.70 -9.33
C LEU A 258 11.03 2.23 -9.25
N ASN A 259 10.09 1.32 -9.02
CA ASN A 259 10.35 -0.12 -8.99
C ASN A 259 10.66 -0.67 -10.39
N LYS A 260 9.92 -0.26 -11.42
CA LYS A 260 10.23 -0.62 -12.82
C LYS A 260 11.64 -0.18 -13.17
N TYR A 261 11.96 1.09 -12.99
CA TYR A 261 13.30 1.62 -13.27
C TYR A 261 14.41 0.83 -12.54
N ASN A 262 14.18 0.49 -11.26
CA ASN A 262 15.13 -0.31 -10.48
C ASN A 262 15.27 -1.75 -11.04
N THR A 263 14.20 -2.34 -11.52
CA THR A 263 14.17 -3.69 -12.12
C THR A 263 14.96 -3.70 -13.42
N ASP A 264 14.65 -2.79 -14.33
CA ASP A 264 15.28 -2.70 -15.65
C ASP A 264 16.79 -2.46 -15.54
N THR A 265 17.20 -1.51 -14.68
CA THR A 265 18.62 -1.22 -14.43
C THR A 265 19.38 -2.43 -13.86
N ASN A 266 18.76 -3.23 -13.00
CA ASN A 266 19.43 -4.41 -12.42
C ASN A 266 19.50 -5.58 -13.41
N ILE A 267 18.49 -5.76 -14.26
CA ILE A 267 18.51 -6.79 -15.32
C ILE A 267 19.60 -6.46 -16.34
N GLU A 268 19.69 -5.19 -16.78
CA GLU A 268 20.74 -4.75 -17.71
C GLU A 268 22.14 -4.98 -17.16
N LYS A 269 22.40 -4.60 -15.90
CA LYS A 269 23.69 -4.88 -15.23
C LYS A 269 24.01 -6.36 -15.17
N THR A 270 23.02 -7.20 -14.82
CA THR A 270 23.22 -8.65 -14.73
C THR A 270 23.55 -9.25 -16.08
N ASN A 271 22.89 -8.81 -17.15
CA ASN A 271 23.15 -9.26 -18.51
C ASN A 271 24.56 -8.83 -18.99
N THR A 272 24.96 -7.60 -18.69
CA THR A 272 26.31 -7.10 -19.02
C THR A 272 27.40 -7.95 -18.36
N ILE A 273 27.27 -8.23 -17.05
CA ILE A 273 28.23 -9.08 -16.31
C ILE A 273 28.30 -10.49 -16.92
N LYS A 274 27.16 -11.10 -17.21
CA LYS A 274 27.13 -12.44 -17.87
C LYS A 274 27.82 -12.44 -19.22
N LEU A 275 27.60 -11.40 -20.04
CA LEU A 275 28.24 -11.26 -21.35
C LEU A 275 29.78 -11.11 -21.22
N GLU A 276 30.25 -10.37 -20.24
CA GLU A 276 31.68 -10.22 -19.96
C GLU A 276 32.32 -11.53 -19.51
N GLU A 277 31.64 -12.28 -18.62
CA GLU A 277 32.10 -13.61 -18.20
C GLU A 277 32.19 -14.61 -19.37
N ILE A 278 31.18 -14.62 -20.23
CA ILE A 278 31.18 -15.47 -21.43
C ILE A 278 32.32 -15.06 -22.37
N ARG A 279 32.53 -13.77 -22.61
CA ARG A 279 33.65 -13.27 -23.44
C ARG A 279 34.99 -13.67 -22.86
N LYS A 280 35.16 -13.62 -21.54
CA LYS A 280 36.39 -14.04 -20.86
C LYS A 280 36.65 -15.54 -21.05
N LYS A 281 35.64 -16.38 -20.80
CA LYS A 281 35.75 -17.85 -21.03
C LYS A 281 36.12 -18.20 -22.47
N VAL A 282 35.52 -17.54 -23.46
CA VAL A 282 35.82 -17.75 -24.88
C VAL A 282 37.25 -17.34 -25.21
N LYS A 283 37.78 -16.25 -24.66
CA LYS A 283 39.18 -15.83 -24.83
C LYS A 283 40.16 -16.83 -24.23
N ASP A 284 39.87 -17.34 -23.04
CA ASP A 284 40.70 -18.30 -22.35
C ASP A 284 40.74 -19.66 -23.08
N THR A 285 39.58 -20.09 -23.61
CA THR A 285 39.49 -21.32 -24.44
C THR A 285 40.27 -21.19 -25.74
N LYS A 286 40.25 -20.01 -26.40
CA LYS A 286 41.07 -19.78 -27.61
C LYS A 286 42.57 -19.83 -27.31
N LYS A 287 43.00 -19.16 -26.24
CA LYS A 287 44.42 -19.18 -25.81
C LYS A 287 44.92 -20.58 -25.50
N THR A 288 44.10 -21.46 -24.94
CA THR A 288 44.43 -22.83 -24.62
C THR A 288 44.55 -23.70 -25.89
N LYS A 289 43.66 -23.49 -26.87
CA LYS A 289 43.71 -24.17 -28.17
C LYS A 289 44.96 -23.76 -28.99
N ASP A 290 45.28 -22.45 -29.00
CA ASP A 290 46.47 -21.94 -29.74
C ASP A 290 47.81 -22.44 -29.11
N LYS A 291 47.82 -22.68 -27.77
CA LYS A 291 48.99 -23.31 -27.10
C LYS A 291 49.13 -24.79 -27.40
N ASN A 292 48.01 -25.51 -27.58
CA ASN A 292 48.04 -26.95 -27.89
C ASN A 292 48.36 -27.22 -29.38
N ASN A 293 48.06 -26.30 -30.29
CA ASN A 293 48.40 -26.43 -31.73
C ASN A 293 49.85 -26.01 -32.05
N LYS A 294 50.60 -25.47 -31.07
CA LYS A 294 52.01 -25.08 -31.24
C LYS A 294 53.01 -26.10 -30.62
N LYS A 295 52.51 -27.18 -30.06
CA LYS A 295 53.28 -28.37 -29.64
C LYS A 295 53.06 -29.50 -30.65
#